data_496e77dbf0c763c4cc92af047f8e3c9d
#
_entry.id   496e77dbf0c763c4cc92af047f8e3c9d
#
_cell.length_a   1.000
_cell.length_b   1.000
_cell.length_c   1.000
_cell.angle_alpha   90.00
_cell.angle_beta   90.00
_cell.angle_gamma   90.00
#
_symmetry.space_group_name_H-M   'P 1'
#
loop_
_entity.id
_entity.type
_entity.pdbx_description
1 polymer ?
#
loop_
_entity_poly.entity_id
_entity_poly.type
_entity_poly.pdbx_seq_one_letter_code
_entity_poly.pdbx_strand_id
1 'polypeptide(L)'
;MIRIVPVLALLAASASLHAQQAAPLSLEHRMALRCSAAFALVAHGQETGAAAALAYPPLGGEAREYFVRAAARVMDEAGLDEEGIRAALAAEARDLVDHDSIEPIMQVCLPQLGEPDSAGHR
;
A
#
# COMPACT_ATOMS: atom_id res chain seq x y z
N MET A 1 -4.81 -71.38 -7.96
CA MET A 1 -5.52 -70.44 -7.11
C MET A 1 -4.83 -69.08 -7.21
N ILE A 2 -5.36 -68.22 -8.07
CA ILE A 2 -4.79 -66.90 -8.31
C ILE A 2 -5.53 -65.94 -7.37
N ARG A 3 -4.82 -65.36 -6.40
CA ARG A 3 -5.36 -64.31 -5.53
C ARG A 3 -5.15 -62.97 -6.21
N ILE A 4 -6.27 -62.39 -6.68
CA ILE A 4 -6.30 -61.03 -7.22
C ILE A 4 -6.37 -60.07 -6.04
N VAL A 5 -5.32 -59.30 -5.84
CA VAL A 5 -5.28 -58.19 -4.86
C VAL A 5 -5.80 -56.95 -5.56
N PRO A 6 -6.85 -56.31 -5.10
CA PRO A 6 -7.25 -55.02 -5.67
C PRO A 6 -6.31 -53.93 -5.17
N VAL A 7 -5.60 -53.30 -6.09
CA VAL A 7 -4.83 -52.09 -5.85
C VAL A 7 -5.83 -50.95 -5.72
N LEU A 8 -6.06 -50.46 -4.50
CA LEU A 8 -6.77 -49.21 -4.26
C LEU A 8 -5.86 -48.09 -4.70
N ALA A 9 -6.18 -47.49 -5.83
CA ALA A 9 -5.54 -46.21 -6.23
C ALA A 9 -6.11 -45.10 -5.36
N LEU A 10 -5.33 -44.62 -4.40
CA LEU A 10 -5.60 -43.36 -3.72
C LEU A 10 -5.37 -42.24 -4.70
N LEU A 11 -6.42 -41.68 -5.24
CA LEU A 11 -6.42 -40.39 -5.90
C LEU A 11 -6.19 -39.30 -4.82
N ALA A 12 -4.95 -38.91 -4.63
CA ALA A 12 -4.62 -37.72 -3.88
C ALA A 12 -5.17 -36.50 -4.65
N ALA A 13 -6.31 -35.99 -4.22
CA ALA A 13 -6.81 -34.72 -4.65
C ALA A 13 -5.83 -33.66 -4.13
N SER A 14 -4.93 -33.22 -4.98
CA SER A 14 -4.11 -32.04 -4.74
C SER A 14 -5.05 -30.85 -4.77
N ALA A 15 -5.57 -30.47 -3.59
CA ALA A 15 -6.22 -29.18 -3.42
C ALA A 15 -5.16 -28.13 -3.70
N SER A 16 -5.17 -27.56 -4.89
CA SER A 16 -4.39 -26.40 -5.21
C SER A 16 -4.88 -25.27 -4.31
N LEU A 17 -4.15 -25.03 -3.22
CA LEU A 17 -4.26 -23.82 -2.45
C LEU A 17 -3.80 -22.68 -3.38
N HIS A 18 -4.69 -22.24 -4.24
CA HIS A 18 -4.57 -20.91 -4.82
C HIS A 18 -4.81 -19.98 -3.65
N ALA A 19 -3.72 -19.60 -2.98
CA ALA A 19 -3.74 -18.44 -2.10
C ALA A 19 -4.45 -17.35 -2.88
N GLN A 20 -5.53 -16.83 -2.34
CA GLN A 20 -6.22 -15.68 -2.91
C GLN A 20 -5.20 -14.54 -2.88
N GLN A 21 -4.44 -14.43 -3.97
CA GLN A 21 -3.64 -13.26 -4.20
C GLN A 21 -4.64 -12.13 -4.34
N ALA A 22 -4.59 -11.18 -3.40
CA ALA A 22 -5.32 -9.94 -3.55
C ALA A 22 -5.08 -9.42 -4.98
N ALA A 23 -6.15 -9.03 -5.67
CA ALA A 23 -6.04 -8.44 -6.99
C ALA A 23 -4.95 -7.35 -6.95
N PRO A 24 -4.06 -7.27 -7.97
CA PRO A 24 -3.04 -6.23 -7.99
C PRO A 24 -3.71 -4.87 -7.89
N LEU A 25 -3.15 -3.99 -7.06
CA LEU A 25 -3.65 -2.64 -6.88
C LEU A 25 -3.60 -1.88 -8.22
N SER A 26 -4.61 -1.07 -8.49
CA SER A 26 -4.60 -0.16 -9.63
C SER A 26 -3.45 0.84 -9.51
N LEU A 27 -3.06 1.45 -10.62
CA LEU A 27 -2.05 2.52 -10.59
C LEU A 27 -2.49 3.67 -9.69
N GLU A 28 -3.76 4.02 -9.72
CA GLU A 28 -4.33 5.08 -8.88
C GLU A 28 -4.21 4.74 -7.38
N HIS A 29 -4.56 3.51 -7.00
CA HIS A 29 -4.40 3.04 -5.61
C HIS A 29 -2.93 3.04 -5.19
N ARG A 30 -2.05 2.57 -6.06
CA ARG A 30 -0.61 2.57 -5.77
C ARG A 30 -0.06 3.98 -5.59
N MET A 31 -0.47 4.93 -6.42
CA MET A 31 -0.05 6.33 -6.29
C MET A 31 -0.57 6.95 -5.00
N ALA A 32 -1.82 6.69 -4.62
CA ALA A 32 -2.38 7.15 -3.35
C ALA A 32 -1.58 6.63 -2.14
N LEU A 33 -1.23 5.34 -2.16
CA LEU A 33 -0.41 4.74 -1.10
C LEU A 33 1.03 5.24 -1.12
N ARG A 34 1.59 5.47 -2.31
CA ARG A 34 2.94 6.00 -2.46
C ARG A 34 3.05 7.43 -1.92
N CYS A 35 2.09 8.29 -2.22
CA CYS A 35 2.01 9.61 -1.62
C CYS A 35 1.84 9.54 -0.09
N SER A 36 0.97 8.67 0.39
CA SER A 36 0.76 8.46 1.82
C SER A 36 2.04 8.03 2.54
N ALA A 37 2.78 7.10 1.95
CA ALA A 37 4.06 6.64 2.49
C ALA A 37 5.11 7.76 2.47
N ALA A 38 5.20 8.54 1.40
CA ALA A 38 6.12 9.66 1.30
C ALA A 38 5.82 10.73 2.36
N PHE A 39 4.56 11.09 2.54
CA PHE A 39 4.16 12.04 3.58
C PHE A 39 4.49 11.54 4.98
N ALA A 40 4.25 10.26 5.26
CA ALA A 40 4.58 9.67 6.56
C ALA A 40 6.09 9.68 6.83
N LEU A 41 6.91 9.35 5.83
CA LEU A 41 8.36 9.38 5.95
C LEU A 41 8.89 10.80 6.19
N VAL A 42 8.39 11.78 5.43
CA VAL A 42 8.82 13.19 5.59
C VAL A 42 8.33 13.75 6.92
N ALA A 43 7.08 13.51 7.31
CA ALA A 43 6.56 13.95 8.60
C ALA A 43 7.37 13.39 9.77
N HIS A 44 7.71 12.10 9.72
CA HIS A 44 8.58 11.49 10.72
C HIS A 44 9.97 12.14 10.73
N GLY A 45 10.54 12.38 9.56
CA GLY A 45 11.81 13.08 9.44
C GLY A 45 11.77 14.51 10.04
N GLN A 46 10.68 15.23 9.84
CA GLN A 46 10.47 16.55 10.43
C GLN A 46 10.41 16.50 11.96
N GLU A 47 9.72 15.50 12.51
CA GLU A 47 9.64 15.29 13.97
C GLU A 47 11.00 14.96 14.58
N THR A 48 11.84 14.22 13.87
CA THR A 48 13.17 13.80 14.32
C THR A 48 14.29 14.76 13.93
N GLY A 49 13.99 15.84 13.23
CA GLY A 49 14.97 16.86 12.84
C GLY A 49 15.88 16.47 11.68
N ALA A 50 15.43 15.54 10.80
CA ALA A 50 16.18 15.16 9.62
C ALA A 50 16.25 16.33 8.62
N ALA A 51 17.46 16.73 8.23
CA ALA A 51 17.69 17.91 7.38
C ALA A 51 16.94 17.86 6.06
N ALA A 52 16.92 16.70 5.39
CA ALA A 52 16.20 16.54 4.13
C ALA A 52 14.68 16.70 4.28
N ALA A 53 14.12 16.25 5.40
CA ALA A 53 12.69 16.40 5.68
C ALA A 53 12.32 17.85 6.04
N LEU A 54 13.21 18.56 6.73
CA LEU A 54 13.00 19.96 7.10
C LEU A 54 13.04 20.91 5.89
N ALA A 55 13.54 20.46 4.75
CA ALA A 55 13.50 21.24 3.50
C ALA A 55 12.08 21.34 2.92
N TYR A 56 11.16 20.46 3.31
CA TYR A 56 9.76 20.53 2.91
C TYR A 56 8.94 21.41 3.86
N PRO A 57 7.82 21.99 3.38
CA PRO A 57 6.89 22.66 4.28
C PRO A 57 6.41 21.71 5.39
N PRO A 58 6.06 22.22 6.58
CA PRO A 58 5.48 21.39 7.63
C PRO A 58 4.24 20.65 7.13
N LEU A 59 4.23 19.32 7.24
CA LEU A 59 3.16 18.52 6.66
C LEU A 59 1.90 18.45 7.53
N GLY A 60 2.01 18.51 8.83
CA GLY A 60 0.92 18.65 9.77
C GLY A 60 -0.32 17.77 9.54
N GLY A 61 -1.48 18.37 9.84
CA GLY A 61 -2.79 17.70 9.79
C GLY A 61 -3.26 17.32 8.39
N GLU A 62 -2.94 18.12 7.38
CA GLU A 62 -3.35 17.85 5.99
C GLU A 62 -2.78 16.55 5.44
N ALA A 63 -1.50 16.27 5.72
CA ALA A 63 -0.87 15.02 5.33
C ALA A 63 -1.47 13.83 6.07
N ARG A 64 -1.83 14.00 7.34
CA ARG A 64 -2.51 12.96 8.12
C ARG A 64 -3.90 12.66 7.56
N GLU A 65 -4.66 13.67 7.22
CA GLU A 65 -5.97 13.49 6.58
C GLU A 65 -5.87 12.79 5.23
N TYR A 66 -4.91 13.19 4.42
CA TYR A 66 -4.63 12.52 3.15
C TYR A 66 -4.36 11.03 3.36
N PHE A 67 -3.47 10.70 4.28
CA PHE A 67 -3.10 9.32 4.62
C PHE A 67 -4.32 8.49 5.02
N VAL A 68 -5.14 9.01 5.93
CA VAL A 68 -6.33 8.29 6.43
C VAL A 68 -7.34 8.07 5.31
N ARG A 69 -7.64 9.08 4.52
CA ARG A 69 -8.59 8.97 3.41
C ARG A 69 -8.09 8.03 2.32
N ALA A 70 -6.83 8.13 1.94
CA ALA A 70 -6.23 7.28 0.93
C ALA A 70 -6.25 5.81 1.37
N ALA A 71 -5.86 5.53 2.61
CA ALA A 71 -5.88 4.17 3.16
C ALA A 71 -7.29 3.60 3.19
N ALA A 72 -8.26 4.34 3.70
CA ALA A 72 -9.65 3.91 3.77
C ALA A 72 -10.23 3.63 2.38
N ARG A 73 -9.99 4.51 1.42
CA ARG A 73 -10.45 4.35 0.03
C ARG A 73 -9.86 3.10 -0.62
N VAL A 74 -8.56 2.89 -0.49
CA VAL A 74 -7.90 1.71 -1.06
C VAL A 74 -8.40 0.42 -0.41
N MET A 75 -8.62 0.42 0.90
CA MET A 75 -9.22 -0.72 1.60
C MET A 75 -10.60 -1.05 1.03
N ASP A 76 -11.45 -0.05 0.87
CA ASP A 76 -12.82 -0.24 0.37
C ASP A 76 -12.83 -0.70 -1.09
N GLU A 77 -12.09 -0.03 -1.96
CA GLU A 77 -12.11 -0.28 -3.40
C GLU A 77 -11.33 -1.54 -3.81
N ALA A 78 -10.23 -1.84 -3.13
CA ALA A 78 -9.38 -2.99 -3.44
C ALA A 78 -9.67 -4.21 -2.56
N GLY A 79 -10.57 -4.09 -1.58
CA GLY A 79 -10.92 -5.19 -0.69
C GLY A 79 -9.78 -5.60 0.26
N LEU A 80 -8.95 -4.67 0.68
CA LEU A 80 -7.89 -4.92 1.64
C LEU A 80 -8.41 -4.79 3.07
N ASP A 81 -7.96 -5.70 3.93
CA ASP A 81 -8.12 -5.56 5.37
C ASP A 81 -7.01 -4.67 5.97
N GLU A 82 -7.05 -4.48 7.28
CA GLU A 82 -6.08 -3.66 7.99
C GLU A 82 -4.64 -4.18 7.83
N GLU A 83 -4.44 -5.48 7.86
CA GLU A 83 -3.13 -6.09 7.64
C GLU A 83 -2.64 -5.88 6.20
N GLY A 84 -3.53 -6.05 5.23
CA GLY A 84 -3.24 -5.85 3.81
C GLY A 84 -2.83 -4.41 3.49
N ILE A 85 -3.55 -3.42 4.01
CA ILE A 85 -3.21 -2.00 3.77
C ILE A 85 -1.89 -1.62 4.45
N ARG A 86 -1.65 -2.13 5.65
CA ARG A 86 -0.39 -1.90 6.37
C ARG A 86 0.80 -2.47 5.60
N ALA A 87 0.68 -3.68 5.09
CA ALA A 87 1.71 -4.32 4.27
C ALA A 87 1.96 -3.54 2.96
N ALA A 88 0.92 -3.08 2.29
CA ALA A 88 1.03 -2.28 1.07
C ALA A 88 1.73 -0.94 1.32
N LEU A 89 1.37 -0.23 2.37
CA LEU A 89 2.02 1.03 2.77
C LEU A 89 3.50 0.82 3.12
N ALA A 90 3.80 -0.24 3.87
CA ALA A 90 5.18 -0.58 4.23
C ALA A 90 6.03 -0.90 2.98
N ALA A 91 5.46 -1.59 2.00
CA ALA A 91 6.13 -1.89 0.74
C ALA A 91 6.46 -0.60 -0.05
N GLU A 92 5.53 0.34 -0.14
CA GLU A 92 5.77 1.63 -0.79
C GLU A 92 6.84 2.45 -0.06
N ALA A 93 6.79 2.47 1.28
CA ALA A 93 7.80 3.17 2.08
C ALA A 93 9.21 2.59 1.85
N ARG A 94 9.35 1.28 1.85
CA ARG A 94 10.64 0.62 1.58
C ARG A 94 11.15 0.93 0.18
N ASP A 95 10.28 0.87 -0.82
CA ASP A 95 10.66 1.19 -2.20
C ASP A 95 11.15 2.63 -2.33
N LEU A 96 10.48 3.58 -1.70
CA LEU A 96 10.89 4.98 -1.70
C LEU A 96 12.28 5.20 -1.09
N VAL A 97 12.56 4.52 0.01
CA VAL A 97 13.86 4.62 0.70
C VAL A 97 14.95 3.91 -0.09
N ASP A 98 14.69 2.69 -0.55
CA ASP A 98 15.68 1.86 -1.24
C ASP A 98 16.12 2.45 -2.58
N HIS A 99 15.24 3.18 -3.25
CA HIS A 99 15.51 3.81 -4.55
C HIS A 99 15.75 5.33 -4.47
N ASP A 100 15.87 5.88 -3.26
CA ASP A 100 16.06 7.31 -3.04
C ASP A 100 15.04 8.17 -3.82
N SER A 101 13.79 7.78 -3.76
CA SER A 101 12.71 8.33 -4.59
C SER A 101 11.78 9.30 -3.83
N ILE A 102 12.12 9.68 -2.62
CA ILE A 102 11.27 10.57 -1.80
C ILE A 102 11.13 11.95 -2.46
N GLU A 103 12.24 12.56 -2.88
CA GLU A 103 12.20 13.89 -3.48
C GLU A 103 11.36 13.96 -4.76
N PRO A 104 11.58 13.09 -5.77
CA PRO A 104 10.75 13.11 -6.98
C PRO A 104 9.27 12.88 -6.69
N ILE A 105 8.95 11.96 -5.79
CA ILE A 105 7.55 11.67 -5.48
C ILE A 105 6.89 12.81 -4.69
N MET A 106 7.60 13.48 -3.81
CA MET A 106 7.08 14.64 -3.07
C MET A 106 6.69 15.78 -4.01
N GLN A 107 7.41 15.99 -5.11
CA GLN A 107 7.03 16.98 -6.13
C GLN A 107 5.67 16.68 -6.75
N VAL A 108 5.32 15.42 -6.89
CA VAL A 108 4.02 14.98 -7.43
C VAL A 108 2.93 15.01 -6.36
N CYS A 109 3.27 14.68 -5.13
CA CYS A 109 2.30 14.48 -4.06
C CYS A 109 1.94 15.77 -3.30
N LEU A 110 2.89 16.69 -3.08
CA LEU A 110 2.64 17.92 -2.34
C LEU A 110 1.47 18.76 -2.89
N PRO A 111 1.31 18.92 -4.21
CA PRO A 111 0.17 19.66 -4.74
C PRO A 111 -1.19 19.05 -4.40
N GLN A 112 -1.24 17.77 -4.02
CA GLN A 112 -2.47 17.10 -3.63
C GLN A 112 -2.92 17.45 -2.21
N LEU A 113 -2.04 18.01 -1.40
CA LEU A 113 -2.40 18.55 -0.10
C LEU A 113 -3.08 19.90 -0.30
N GLY A 114 -4.21 20.12 0.34
CA GLY A 114 -4.99 21.34 0.21
C GLY A 114 -5.91 21.39 -0.99
N GLU A 115 -5.89 20.44 -1.91
CA GLU A 115 -6.97 20.31 -2.89
C GLU A 115 -8.20 19.77 -2.19
N PRO A 116 -9.35 20.48 -2.30
CA PRO A 116 -10.59 19.89 -1.85
C PRO A 116 -10.81 18.59 -2.62
N ASP A 117 -11.24 17.58 -1.93
CA ASP A 117 -11.47 16.26 -2.44
C ASP A 117 -12.38 16.31 -3.68
N SER A 118 -11.77 16.47 -4.84
CA SER A 118 -12.49 16.50 -6.11
C SER A 118 -13.08 15.13 -6.47
N ALA A 119 -12.67 14.11 -5.75
CA ALA A 119 -13.15 12.73 -5.94
C ALA A 119 -14.36 12.37 -5.07
N GLY A 120 -14.73 13.19 -4.10
CA GLY A 120 -15.77 12.87 -3.11
C GLY A 120 -17.13 13.54 -3.30
N HIS A 121 -17.25 14.46 -4.24
CA HIS A 121 -18.46 15.26 -4.37
C HIS A 121 -18.97 15.35 -5.79
N ARG A 122 -19.55 14.26 -6.24
CA ARG A 122 -20.52 14.33 -7.35
C ARG A 122 -21.60 13.31 -7.16
#